data_a2829f5579491dbe6e08d1e1a7b9a0e0
#
_entry.id   a2829f5579491dbe6e08d1e1a7b9a0e0
#
_cell.length_a   1.000
_cell.length_b   1.000
_cell.length_c   1.000
_cell.angle_alpha   90.00
_cell.angle_beta   90.00
_cell.angle_gamma   90.00
#
_symmetry.space_group_name_H-M   'P 1'
#
loop_
_entity.id
_entity.type
_entity.pdbx_description
1 polymer ?
#
loop_
_entity_poly.entity_id
_entity_poly.type
_entity_poly.pdbx_seq_one_letter_code
_entity_poly.pdbx_strand_id
1 'polypeptide(L)'
;QPEFNGSPEWQELAQHIRRLFSVTLLPPKYVKERSELTMAYVEPGGTTLDLSSAGRGLHQTLLLLAYLYANPRTVLLLDEPDAHLEVLRQRQIYQLITEVAQKQGSQIVAASHSEIVLNEAAGRDTVIAFVGAPHRMDDRGSHVLKALTAIGFDQYYQAEQTGWALYVEGSTDLAILQALAATLEHPAAQALARPFVVYVGSNVPQKAREHFYGLREGKADFVGVAIFDRLERKL
;
A
#
# COMPACT_ATOMS: atom_id res chain seq x y z
N GLN A 1 -18.60 -31.28 8.60
CA GLN A 1 -19.97 -31.59 8.12
C GLN A 1 -19.83 -31.99 6.67
N PRO A 2 -20.44 -33.14 6.22
CA PRO A 2 -20.31 -33.62 4.83
C PRO A 2 -20.83 -32.61 3.79
N GLU A 3 -21.81 -31.82 4.16
CA GLU A 3 -22.46 -30.81 3.30
C GLU A 3 -21.55 -29.65 2.93
N PHE A 4 -20.57 -29.28 3.79
CA PHE A 4 -19.66 -28.18 3.53
C PHE A 4 -18.60 -28.49 2.46
N ASN A 5 -18.13 -29.73 2.39
CA ASN A 5 -17.06 -30.14 1.48
C ASN A 5 -17.44 -30.13 -0.01
N GLY A 6 -18.72 -30.03 -0.31
CA GLY A 6 -19.27 -29.96 -1.66
C GLY A 6 -19.88 -28.60 -2.00
N SER A 7 -19.88 -27.64 -1.05
CA SER A 7 -20.49 -26.33 -1.29
C SER A 7 -19.74 -25.52 -2.34
N PRO A 8 -20.43 -24.73 -3.16
CA PRO A 8 -19.81 -23.84 -4.13
C PRO A 8 -18.80 -22.87 -3.48
N GLU A 9 -19.11 -22.37 -2.28
CA GLU A 9 -18.26 -21.44 -1.53
C GLU A 9 -16.93 -22.08 -1.14
N TRP A 10 -16.95 -23.34 -0.69
CA TRP A 10 -15.73 -24.08 -0.40
C TRP A 10 -14.87 -24.28 -1.66
N GLN A 11 -15.50 -24.65 -2.76
CA GLN A 11 -14.79 -24.88 -4.02
C GLN A 11 -14.12 -23.59 -4.52
N GLU A 12 -14.83 -22.47 -4.49
CA GLU A 12 -14.28 -21.16 -4.86
C GLU A 12 -13.13 -20.76 -3.93
N LEU A 13 -13.30 -20.87 -2.61
CA LEU A 13 -12.26 -20.58 -1.63
C LEU A 13 -11.01 -21.42 -1.89
N ALA A 14 -11.15 -22.74 -2.05
CA ALA A 14 -10.04 -23.64 -2.33
C ALA A 14 -9.34 -23.31 -3.66
N GLN A 15 -10.10 -22.90 -4.68
CA GLN A 15 -9.55 -22.47 -5.97
C GLN A 15 -8.75 -21.17 -5.83
N HIS A 16 -9.22 -20.19 -5.06
CA HIS A 16 -8.50 -18.96 -4.80
C HIS A 16 -7.17 -19.23 -4.08
N ILE A 17 -7.18 -20.04 -3.05
CA ILE A 17 -5.96 -20.43 -2.32
C ILE A 17 -4.99 -21.17 -3.26
N ARG A 18 -5.49 -22.09 -4.08
CA ARG A 18 -4.65 -22.80 -5.04
C ARG A 18 -3.98 -21.84 -6.04
N ARG A 19 -4.74 -20.85 -6.54
CA ARG A 19 -4.21 -19.85 -7.49
C ARG A 19 -3.13 -18.97 -6.85
N LEU A 20 -3.33 -18.54 -5.58
CA LEU A 20 -2.43 -17.62 -4.91
C LEU A 20 -1.18 -18.31 -4.34
N PHE A 21 -1.33 -19.49 -3.76
CA PHE A 21 -0.27 -20.16 -3.00
C PHE A 21 0.24 -21.44 -3.64
N SER A 22 -0.36 -21.88 -4.74
CA SER A 22 -0.02 -23.13 -5.44
C SER A 22 -0.19 -24.39 -4.56
N VAL A 23 -1.00 -24.33 -3.52
CA VAL A 23 -1.32 -25.44 -2.63
C VAL A 23 -2.76 -25.89 -2.81
N THR A 24 -3.06 -27.14 -2.55
CA THR A 24 -4.41 -27.69 -2.58
C THR A 24 -4.91 -27.89 -1.15
N LEU A 25 -5.93 -27.13 -0.75
CA LEU A 25 -6.58 -27.30 0.55
C LEU A 25 -7.33 -28.61 0.58
N LEU A 26 -7.18 -29.36 1.67
CA LEU A 26 -8.03 -30.51 1.98
C LEU A 26 -9.20 -30.08 2.86
N PRO A 27 -10.40 -30.70 2.68
CA PRO A 27 -11.55 -30.38 3.50
C PRO A 27 -11.26 -30.54 5.00
N PRO A 28 -11.80 -29.63 5.84
CA PRO A 28 -11.63 -29.74 7.28
C PRO A 28 -12.26 -31.04 7.82
N LYS A 29 -11.58 -31.68 8.77
CA LYS A 29 -12.02 -32.90 9.42
C LYS A 29 -12.27 -32.66 10.90
N TYR A 30 -13.42 -33.09 11.39
CA TYR A 30 -13.69 -33.05 12.81
C TYR A 30 -13.27 -34.38 13.46
N VAL A 31 -12.34 -34.29 14.39
CA VAL A 31 -11.81 -35.42 15.18
C VAL A 31 -12.60 -35.48 16.49
N LYS A 32 -13.59 -36.37 16.58
CA LYS A 32 -14.54 -36.48 17.71
C LYS A 32 -13.82 -36.73 19.05
N GLU A 33 -12.77 -37.57 19.02
CA GLU A 33 -12.02 -38.00 20.21
C GLU A 33 -11.31 -36.83 20.90
N ARG A 34 -10.96 -35.78 20.13
CA ARG A 34 -10.25 -34.59 20.63
C ARG A 34 -11.12 -33.34 20.65
N SER A 35 -12.37 -33.46 20.17
CA SER A 35 -13.25 -32.30 19.94
C SER A 35 -12.55 -31.20 19.13
N GLU A 36 -11.74 -31.59 18.16
CA GLU A 36 -10.81 -30.72 17.41
C GLU A 36 -11.17 -30.74 15.93
N LEU A 37 -11.06 -29.55 15.29
CA LEU A 37 -11.15 -29.40 13.85
C LEU A 37 -9.75 -29.35 13.28
N THR A 38 -9.37 -30.32 12.44
CA THR A 38 -8.08 -30.34 11.76
C THR A 38 -8.25 -29.99 10.29
N MET A 39 -7.24 -29.33 9.74
CA MET A 39 -7.18 -28.98 8.33
C MET A 39 -5.77 -29.16 7.80
N ALA A 40 -5.65 -29.65 6.58
CA ALA A 40 -4.38 -29.91 5.93
C ALA A 40 -4.37 -29.35 4.50
N TYR A 41 -3.21 -29.23 3.92
CA TYR A 41 -3.01 -28.85 2.52
C TYR A 41 -1.93 -29.72 1.88
N VAL A 42 -1.95 -29.77 0.55
CA VAL A 42 -0.97 -30.51 -0.26
C VAL A 42 -0.13 -29.51 -1.03
N GLU A 43 1.19 -29.59 -0.88
CA GLU A 43 2.15 -28.82 -1.65
C GLU A 43 2.31 -29.32 -3.10
N PRO A 44 2.87 -28.51 -4.02
CA PRO A 44 3.12 -28.94 -5.40
C PRO A 44 3.92 -30.23 -5.55
N GLY A 45 4.77 -30.57 -4.56
CA GLY A 45 5.53 -31.80 -4.48
C GLY A 45 4.76 -33.03 -4.00
N GLY A 46 3.46 -32.89 -3.69
CA GLY A 46 2.60 -33.97 -3.20
C GLY A 46 2.70 -34.22 -1.68
N THR A 47 3.50 -33.44 -0.95
CA THR A 47 3.59 -33.54 0.51
C THR A 47 2.35 -32.97 1.16
N THR A 48 1.72 -33.73 2.04
CA THR A 48 0.59 -33.27 2.85
C THR A 48 1.10 -32.72 4.17
N LEU A 49 0.71 -31.49 4.48
CA LEU A 49 1.10 -30.79 5.70
C LEU A 49 -0.14 -30.35 6.46
N ASP A 50 -0.03 -30.28 7.79
CA ASP A 50 -1.06 -29.68 8.62
C ASP A 50 -1.11 -28.18 8.39
N LEU A 51 -2.31 -27.58 8.45
CA LEU A 51 -2.48 -26.14 8.22
C LEU A 51 -1.66 -25.29 9.18
N SER A 52 -1.41 -25.76 10.40
CA SER A 52 -0.58 -25.05 11.39
C SER A 52 0.87 -24.83 10.95
N SER A 53 1.36 -25.62 9.99
CA SER A 53 2.71 -25.45 9.40
C SER A 53 2.75 -24.43 8.26
N ALA A 54 1.59 -23.92 7.83
CA ALA A 54 1.54 -22.96 6.74
C ALA A 54 2.08 -21.57 7.15
N GLY A 55 2.62 -20.86 6.17
CA GLY A 55 3.07 -19.48 6.38
C GLY A 55 1.92 -18.53 6.75
N ARG A 56 2.24 -17.46 7.47
CA ARG A 56 1.26 -16.46 7.95
C ARG A 56 0.38 -15.89 6.85
N GLY A 57 0.94 -15.62 5.67
CA GLY A 57 0.19 -15.08 4.54
C GLY A 57 -0.93 -16.01 4.07
N LEU A 58 -0.71 -17.33 4.04
CA LEU A 58 -1.75 -18.30 3.71
C LEU A 58 -2.83 -18.33 4.78
N HIS A 59 -2.45 -18.37 6.06
CA HIS A 59 -3.41 -18.35 7.17
C HIS A 59 -4.30 -17.11 7.13
N GLN A 60 -3.71 -15.93 6.98
CA GLN A 60 -4.43 -14.67 6.94
C GLN A 60 -5.39 -14.61 5.76
N THR A 61 -4.93 -14.97 4.56
CA THR A 61 -5.77 -14.98 3.36
C THR A 61 -6.92 -15.99 3.50
N LEU A 62 -6.63 -17.18 3.99
CA LEU A 62 -7.65 -18.21 4.22
C LEU A 62 -8.71 -17.73 5.21
N LEU A 63 -8.30 -17.10 6.31
CA LEU A 63 -9.22 -16.58 7.34
C LEU A 63 -10.13 -15.49 6.75
N LEU A 64 -9.56 -14.54 5.99
CA LEU A 64 -10.33 -13.46 5.37
C LEU A 64 -11.36 -13.99 4.39
N LEU A 65 -10.96 -14.89 3.49
CA LEU A 65 -11.86 -15.50 2.51
C LEU A 65 -12.93 -16.35 3.19
N ALA A 66 -12.54 -17.20 4.16
CA ALA A 66 -13.49 -18.03 4.89
C ALA A 66 -14.55 -17.18 5.61
N TYR A 67 -14.14 -16.06 6.21
CA TYR A 67 -15.07 -15.14 6.85
C TYR A 67 -16.05 -14.52 5.85
N LEU A 68 -15.56 -14.00 4.72
CA LEU A 68 -16.40 -13.39 3.68
C LEU A 68 -17.42 -14.39 3.10
N TYR A 69 -17.00 -15.62 2.85
CA TYR A 69 -17.92 -16.67 2.35
C TYR A 69 -18.93 -17.13 3.40
N ALA A 70 -18.53 -17.17 4.68
CA ALA A 70 -19.42 -17.59 5.76
C ALA A 70 -20.40 -16.47 6.19
N ASN A 71 -20.09 -15.22 5.93
CA ASN A 71 -20.86 -14.06 6.38
C ASN A 71 -21.14 -13.07 5.24
N PRO A 72 -22.02 -13.42 4.30
CA PRO A 72 -22.40 -12.50 3.24
C PRO A 72 -23.13 -11.28 3.78
N ARG A 73 -23.06 -10.16 3.06
CA ARG A 73 -23.70 -8.88 3.41
C ARG A 73 -23.29 -8.32 4.78
N THR A 74 -22.01 -8.44 5.09
CA THR A 74 -21.40 -7.94 6.33
C THR A 74 -20.50 -6.73 6.05
N VAL A 75 -20.12 -6.01 7.11
CA VAL A 75 -19.05 -5.03 7.09
C VAL A 75 -17.83 -5.65 7.76
N LEU A 76 -16.73 -5.75 7.01
CA LEU A 76 -15.47 -6.31 7.48
C LEU A 76 -14.49 -5.17 7.80
N LEU A 77 -14.03 -5.12 9.05
CA LEU A 77 -13.01 -4.18 9.50
C LEU A 77 -11.67 -4.91 9.51
N LEU A 78 -10.71 -4.39 8.77
CA LEU A 78 -9.38 -4.98 8.64
C LEU A 78 -8.31 -4.00 9.10
N ASP A 79 -7.41 -4.48 9.94
CA ASP A 79 -6.21 -3.78 10.34
C ASP A 79 -5.00 -4.47 9.71
N GLU A 80 -4.29 -3.73 8.87
CA GLU A 80 -3.13 -4.21 8.10
C GLU A 80 -3.34 -5.57 7.40
N PRO A 81 -4.35 -5.71 6.52
CA PRO A 81 -4.64 -6.98 5.85
C PRO A 81 -3.52 -7.45 4.91
N ASP A 82 -2.58 -6.58 4.60
CA ASP A 82 -1.40 -6.79 3.78
C ASP A 82 -0.15 -7.15 4.58
N ALA A 83 -0.18 -7.08 5.92
CA ALA A 83 0.94 -7.44 6.77
C ALA A 83 1.40 -8.88 6.50
N HIS A 84 2.71 -9.09 6.53
CA HIS A 84 3.37 -10.39 6.28
C HIS A 84 3.19 -10.97 4.86
N LEU A 85 2.70 -10.18 3.91
CA LEU A 85 2.57 -10.58 2.51
C LEU A 85 3.72 -10.01 1.67
N GLU A 86 4.20 -10.81 0.74
CA GLU A 86 5.10 -10.32 -0.31
C GLU A 86 4.40 -9.27 -1.18
N VAL A 87 5.15 -8.29 -1.66
CA VAL A 87 4.68 -7.15 -2.48
C VAL A 87 3.70 -7.55 -3.59
N LEU A 88 4.05 -8.57 -4.38
CA LEU A 88 3.18 -9.04 -5.46
C LEU A 88 1.88 -9.68 -4.94
N ARG A 89 1.94 -10.31 -3.77
CA ARG A 89 0.77 -10.94 -3.14
C ARG A 89 -0.17 -9.93 -2.52
N GLN A 90 0.34 -8.82 -1.98
CA GLN A 90 -0.49 -7.74 -1.45
C GLN A 90 -1.49 -7.25 -2.50
N ARG A 91 -1.03 -6.99 -3.74
CA ARG A 91 -1.89 -6.61 -4.85
C ARG A 91 -2.94 -7.67 -5.16
N GLN A 92 -2.51 -8.92 -5.32
CA GLN A 92 -3.42 -10.02 -5.69
C GLN A 92 -4.48 -10.27 -4.63
N ILE A 93 -4.08 -10.20 -3.35
CA ILE A 93 -5.01 -10.42 -2.23
C ILE A 93 -5.98 -9.26 -2.10
N TYR A 94 -5.52 -8.03 -2.22
CA TYR A 94 -6.41 -6.86 -2.21
C TYR A 94 -7.48 -6.97 -3.30
N GLN A 95 -7.08 -7.25 -4.54
CA GLN A 95 -8.01 -7.43 -5.66
C GLN A 95 -9.00 -8.57 -5.39
N LEU A 96 -8.52 -9.69 -4.85
CA LEU A 96 -9.37 -10.85 -4.56
C LEU A 96 -10.37 -10.57 -3.45
N ILE A 97 -9.95 -9.99 -2.32
CA ILE A 97 -10.88 -9.73 -1.19
C ILE A 97 -11.93 -8.69 -1.58
N THR A 98 -11.59 -7.68 -2.37
CA THR A 98 -12.56 -6.69 -2.87
C THR A 98 -13.53 -7.31 -3.86
N GLU A 99 -13.09 -8.18 -4.77
CA GLU A 99 -13.92 -8.92 -5.70
C GLU A 99 -14.92 -9.85 -4.96
N VAL A 100 -14.42 -10.63 -3.99
CA VAL A 100 -15.25 -11.54 -3.19
C VAL A 100 -16.24 -10.73 -2.34
N ALA A 101 -15.80 -9.64 -1.70
CA ALA A 101 -16.70 -8.80 -0.91
C ALA A 101 -17.83 -8.22 -1.77
N GLN A 102 -17.52 -7.72 -2.95
CA GLN A 102 -18.53 -7.22 -3.89
C GLN A 102 -19.52 -8.31 -4.30
N LYS A 103 -19.03 -9.51 -4.62
CA LYS A 103 -19.86 -10.68 -4.98
C LYS A 103 -20.79 -11.09 -3.83
N GLN A 104 -20.29 -11.02 -2.58
CA GLN A 104 -21.06 -11.37 -1.37
C GLN A 104 -21.94 -10.21 -0.87
N GLY A 105 -21.92 -9.04 -1.52
CA GLY A 105 -22.65 -7.85 -1.07
C GLY A 105 -22.12 -7.29 0.25
N SER A 106 -20.86 -7.55 0.57
CA SER A 106 -20.18 -7.11 1.79
C SER A 106 -19.38 -5.83 1.56
N GLN A 107 -19.11 -5.10 2.62
CA GLN A 107 -18.27 -3.90 2.60
C GLN A 107 -16.97 -4.16 3.37
N ILE A 108 -15.89 -3.55 2.93
CA ILE A 108 -14.60 -3.60 3.62
C ILE A 108 -14.18 -2.20 4.02
N VAL A 109 -13.77 -2.05 5.27
CA VAL A 109 -13.04 -0.88 5.79
C VAL A 109 -11.68 -1.39 6.23
N ALA A 110 -10.63 -0.98 5.56
CA ALA A 110 -9.27 -1.43 5.83
C ALA A 110 -8.37 -0.26 6.24
N ALA A 111 -7.60 -0.44 7.31
CA ALA A 111 -6.47 0.41 7.63
C ALA A 111 -5.20 -0.27 7.10
N SER A 112 -4.38 0.45 6.35
CA SER A 112 -3.12 -0.04 5.80
C SER A 112 -2.15 1.12 5.61
N HIS A 113 -0.86 0.83 5.72
CA HIS A 113 0.21 1.75 5.34
C HIS A 113 0.96 1.28 4.08
N SER A 114 0.45 0.24 3.41
CA SER A 114 1.03 -0.28 2.17
C SER A 114 0.75 0.64 0.99
N GLU A 115 1.81 1.11 0.36
CA GLU A 115 1.74 1.88 -0.87
C GLU A 115 1.06 1.09 -2.01
N ILE A 116 1.20 -0.23 -2.01
CA ILE A 116 0.59 -1.10 -3.00
C ILE A 116 -0.92 -1.13 -2.84
N VAL A 117 -1.40 -1.27 -1.60
CA VAL A 117 -2.84 -1.24 -1.29
C VAL A 117 -3.42 0.13 -1.67
N LEU A 118 -2.73 1.23 -1.33
CA LEU A 118 -3.14 2.58 -1.69
C LEU A 118 -3.21 2.77 -3.22
N ASN A 119 -2.22 2.28 -3.96
CA ASN A 119 -2.21 2.35 -5.42
C ASN A 119 -3.35 1.56 -6.06
N GLU A 120 -3.71 0.40 -5.51
CA GLU A 120 -4.83 -0.42 -5.99
C GLU A 120 -6.20 0.20 -5.63
N ALA A 121 -6.29 0.85 -4.46
CA ALA A 121 -7.50 1.54 -4.00
C ALA A 121 -7.75 2.85 -4.78
N ALA A 122 -6.68 3.51 -5.22
CA ALA A 122 -6.77 4.81 -5.88
C ALA A 122 -7.65 4.78 -7.14
N GLY A 123 -8.70 5.60 -7.14
CA GLY A 123 -9.66 5.70 -8.25
C GLY A 123 -10.71 4.58 -8.32
N ARG A 124 -10.73 3.66 -7.37
CA ARG A 124 -11.73 2.59 -7.24
C ARG A 124 -12.49 2.67 -5.93
N ASP A 125 -11.79 2.93 -4.85
CA ASP A 125 -12.31 2.91 -3.49
C ASP A 125 -12.14 4.27 -2.83
N THR A 126 -12.86 4.51 -1.74
CA THR A 126 -12.70 5.74 -0.95
C THR A 126 -11.43 5.63 -0.11
N VAL A 127 -10.49 6.53 -0.34
CA VAL A 127 -9.24 6.61 0.42
C VAL A 127 -9.29 7.79 1.38
N ILE A 128 -9.05 7.51 2.67
CA ILE A 128 -8.96 8.51 3.73
C ILE A 128 -7.53 8.53 4.26
N ALA A 129 -6.84 9.63 4.10
CA ALA A 129 -5.50 9.82 4.65
C ALA A 129 -5.58 10.30 6.11
N PHE A 130 -4.80 9.65 6.98
CA PHE A 130 -4.61 10.04 8.39
C PHE A 130 -3.28 10.76 8.56
N VAL A 131 -3.11 11.85 7.82
CA VAL A 131 -1.94 12.73 7.91
C VAL A 131 -2.43 14.09 8.40
N GLY A 132 -2.05 14.47 9.63
CA GLY A 132 -2.67 15.61 10.29
C GLY A 132 -4.14 15.33 10.64
N ALA A 133 -5.06 16.16 10.16
CA ALA A 133 -6.49 15.89 10.27
C ALA A 133 -6.93 14.86 9.22
N PRO A 134 -7.72 13.84 9.57
CA PRO A 134 -8.23 12.87 8.61
C PRO A 134 -8.98 13.55 7.47
N HIS A 135 -8.65 13.22 6.21
CA HIS A 135 -9.30 13.81 5.04
C HIS A 135 -9.40 12.80 3.89
N ARG A 136 -10.41 12.99 3.04
CA ARG A 136 -10.57 12.18 1.82
C ARG A 136 -9.60 12.65 0.74
N MET A 137 -8.90 11.70 0.13
CA MET A 137 -7.95 11.99 -0.96
C MET A 137 -8.64 12.19 -2.31
N ASP A 138 -9.82 11.60 -2.51
CA ASP A 138 -10.60 11.65 -3.75
C ASP A 138 -11.48 12.90 -3.90
N ASP A 139 -11.66 13.69 -2.85
CA ASP A 139 -12.48 14.93 -2.89
C ASP A 139 -11.94 16.00 -3.87
N ARG A 140 -10.67 15.89 -4.27
CA ARG A 140 -10.01 16.80 -5.21
C ARG A 140 -10.03 16.33 -6.67
N GLY A 141 -10.68 15.19 -6.95
CA GLY A 141 -10.83 14.63 -8.29
C GLY A 141 -9.86 13.48 -8.62
N SER A 142 -10.25 12.64 -9.58
CA SER A 142 -9.50 11.43 -9.97
C SER A 142 -8.10 11.72 -10.55
N HIS A 143 -7.84 12.93 -11.06
CA HIS A 143 -6.50 13.31 -11.56
C HIS A 143 -5.50 13.53 -10.45
N VAL A 144 -5.92 13.98 -9.25
CA VAL A 144 -5.05 14.11 -8.07
C VAL A 144 -4.50 12.76 -7.64
N LEU A 145 -5.38 11.76 -7.49
CA LEU A 145 -4.95 10.41 -7.14
C LEU A 145 -3.99 9.82 -8.18
N LYS A 146 -4.22 10.06 -9.48
CA LYS A 146 -3.30 9.63 -10.54
C LYS A 146 -1.94 10.32 -10.45
N ALA A 147 -1.92 11.62 -10.17
CA ALA A 147 -0.67 12.36 -9.99
C ALA A 147 0.12 11.84 -8.77
N LEU A 148 -0.56 11.63 -7.64
CA LEU A 148 0.05 11.09 -6.43
C LEU A 148 0.54 9.64 -6.61
N THR A 149 -0.20 8.81 -7.34
CA THR A 149 0.24 7.46 -7.70
C THR A 149 1.50 7.48 -8.57
N ALA A 150 1.62 8.45 -9.49
CA ALA A 150 2.80 8.58 -10.34
C ALA A 150 4.04 9.10 -9.59
N ILE A 151 3.84 9.94 -8.56
CA ILE A 151 4.91 10.51 -7.73
C ILE A 151 5.33 9.54 -6.62
N GLY A 152 4.38 8.80 -6.05
CA GLY A 152 4.52 7.97 -4.87
C GLY A 152 3.86 8.61 -3.65
N PHE A 153 3.09 7.80 -2.91
CA PHE A 153 2.39 8.28 -1.72
C PHE A 153 3.31 8.59 -0.54
N ASP A 154 4.49 7.96 -0.47
CA ASP A 154 5.55 8.27 0.48
C ASP A 154 6.02 9.72 0.34
N GLN A 155 6.19 10.20 -0.89
CA GLN A 155 6.59 11.58 -1.17
C GLN A 155 5.47 12.57 -0.87
N TYR A 156 4.22 12.20 -1.13
CA TYR A 156 3.08 12.98 -0.69
C TYR A 156 3.02 13.09 0.84
N TYR A 157 3.24 11.98 1.54
CA TYR A 157 3.29 11.96 3.01
C TYR A 157 4.38 12.88 3.55
N GLN A 158 5.58 12.85 2.97
CA GLN A 158 6.67 13.78 3.32
C GLN A 158 6.28 15.24 3.05
N ALA A 159 5.63 15.51 1.92
CA ALA A 159 5.14 16.84 1.58
C ALA A 159 4.12 17.36 2.61
N GLU A 160 3.21 16.50 3.08
CA GLU A 160 2.23 16.85 4.12
C GLU A 160 2.92 17.16 5.45
N GLN A 161 3.94 16.41 5.84
CA GLN A 161 4.65 16.61 7.10
C GLN A 161 5.54 17.85 7.08
N THR A 162 6.29 18.07 6.01
CA THR A 162 7.29 19.14 5.94
C THR A 162 6.71 20.45 5.45
N GLY A 163 5.67 20.41 4.62
CA GLY A 163 5.08 21.57 3.96
C GLY A 163 5.94 22.15 2.82
N TRP A 164 7.15 21.65 2.61
CA TRP A 164 8.04 22.11 1.56
C TRP A 164 9.02 21.05 1.10
N ALA A 165 9.57 21.20 -0.11
CA ALA A 165 10.64 20.36 -0.63
C ALA A 165 11.78 21.19 -1.20
N LEU A 166 12.99 20.62 -1.11
CA LEU A 166 14.20 21.13 -1.73
C LEU A 166 14.53 20.29 -2.97
N TYR A 167 14.59 20.94 -4.12
CA TYR A 167 14.99 20.32 -5.40
C TYR A 167 16.44 20.71 -5.71
N VAL A 168 17.31 19.72 -5.83
CA VAL A 168 18.73 19.90 -6.16
C VAL A 168 19.17 18.85 -7.17
N GLU A 169 20.30 19.05 -7.83
CA GLU A 169 20.80 18.09 -8.81
C GLU A 169 21.29 16.81 -8.15
N GLY A 170 22.02 16.92 -7.04
CA GLY A 170 22.60 15.78 -6.34
C GLY A 170 22.79 15.99 -4.84
N SER A 171 23.29 14.96 -4.18
CA SER A 171 23.54 14.98 -2.73
C SER A 171 24.65 15.96 -2.33
N THR A 172 25.57 16.26 -3.23
CA THR A 172 26.66 17.23 -3.02
C THR A 172 26.11 18.64 -2.78
N ASP A 173 25.07 19.03 -3.50
CA ASP A 173 24.45 20.36 -3.37
C ASP A 173 23.83 20.53 -2.00
N LEU A 174 23.14 19.51 -1.51
CA LEU A 174 22.61 19.52 -0.14
C LEU A 174 23.72 19.65 0.89
N ALA A 175 24.81 18.89 0.74
CA ALA A 175 25.95 18.95 1.66
C ALA A 175 26.59 20.33 1.68
N ILE A 176 26.75 21.00 0.53
CA ILE A 176 27.26 22.37 0.42
C ILE A 176 26.31 23.33 1.13
N LEU A 177 25.01 23.25 0.90
CA LEU A 177 24.03 24.12 1.56
C LEU A 177 24.04 23.96 3.08
N GLN A 178 24.15 22.72 3.57
CA GLN A 178 24.24 22.42 5.00
C GLN A 178 25.54 23.00 5.60
N ALA A 179 26.66 22.81 4.93
CA ALA A 179 27.96 23.35 5.39
C ALA A 179 27.95 24.89 5.43
N LEU A 180 27.41 25.52 4.39
CA LEU A 180 27.30 27.00 4.34
C LEU A 180 26.38 27.53 5.44
N ALA A 181 25.21 26.90 5.63
CA ALA A 181 24.25 27.31 6.65
C ALA A 181 24.84 27.18 8.08
N ALA A 182 25.62 26.11 8.33
CA ALA A 182 26.31 25.91 9.60
C ALA A 182 27.42 26.93 9.82
N THR A 183 28.27 27.16 8.80
CA THR A 183 29.40 28.09 8.89
C THR A 183 28.95 29.55 9.10
N LEU A 184 27.82 29.92 8.48
CA LEU A 184 27.24 31.26 8.59
C LEU A 184 26.31 31.41 9.79
N GLU A 185 26.13 30.37 10.61
CA GLU A 185 25.16 30.32 11.70
C GLU A 185 23.75 30.78 11.24
N HIS A 186 23.40 30.42 9.99
CA HIS A 186 22.15 30.86 9.36
C HIS A 186 20.94 30.08 9.86
N PRO A 187 19.77 30.73 10.10
CA PRO A 187 18.56 30.04 10.55
C PRO A 187 18.10 28.87 9.65
N ALA A 188 18.45 28.89 8.36
CA ALA A 188 18.17 27.79 7.44
C ALA A 188 18.86 26.48 7.84
N ALA A 189 19.87 26.47 8.69
CA ALA A 189 20.52 25.25 9.17
C ALA A 189 19.53 24.29 9.82
N GLN A 190 18.54 24.80 10.53
CA GLN A 190 17.49 23.99 11.15
C GLN A 190 16.60 23.31 10.09
N ALA A 191 16.17 24.05 9.08
CA ALA A 191 15.34 23.53 7.99
C ALA A 191 16.12 22.52 7.11
N LEU A 192 17.42 22.77 6.90
CA LEU A 192 18.30 21.91 6.11
C LEU A 192 18.82 20.68 6.87
N ALA A 193 18.58 20.55 8.18
CA ALA A 193 19.02 19.39 8.96
C ALA A 193 18.34 18.09 8.51
N ARG A 194 17.04 18.16 8.20
CA ARG A 194 16.23 17.04 7.69
C ARG A 194 15.19 17.53 6.70
N PRO A 195 15.58 18.05 5.53
CA PRO A 195 14.65 18.54 4.54
C PRO A 195 14.02 17.38 3.75
N PHE A 196 12.83 17.58 3.22
CA PHE A 196 12.35 16.74 2.14
C PHE A 196 13.11 17.13 0.87
N VAL A 197 14.03 16.27 0.42
CA VAL A 197 14.90 16.53 -0.73
C VAL A 197 14.52 15.65 -1.91
N VAL A 198 14.40 16.28 -3.07
CA VAL A 198 14.19 15.58 -4.34
C VAL A 198 15.43 15.80 -5.21
N TYR A 199 16.17 14.71 -5.46
CA TYR A 199 17.31 14.72 -6.35
C TYR A 199 16.86 14.58 -7.79
N VAL A 200 17.00 15.62 -8.58
CA VAL A 200 16.52 15.64 -9.98
C VAL A 200 17.47 14.89 -10.91
N GLY A 201 18.73 14.70 -10.51
CA GLY A 201 19.75 13.95 -11.25
C GLY A 201 20.19 14.60 -12.56
N SER A 202 19.76 15.81 -12.82
CA SER A 202 20.09 16.56 -14.04
C SER A 202 19.74 18.02 -13.88
N ASN A 203 20.46 18.90 -14.60
CA ASN A 203 20.15 20.32 -14.67
C ASN A 203 18.95 20.59 -15.60
N VAL A 204 17.79 19.94 -15.29
CA VAL A 204 16.54 20.06 -16.04
C VAL A 204 15.40 20.49 -15.12
N PRO A 205 15.15 21.80 -14.98
CA PRO A 205 14.11 22.35 -14.08
C PRO A 205 12.71 21.79 -14.34
N GLN A 206 12.44 21.28 -15.53
CA GLN A 206 11.15 20.75 -15.90
C GLN A 206 10.73 19.56 -15.01
N LYS A 207 11.65 18.66 -14.68
CA LYS A 207 11.37 17.51 -13.81
C LYS A 207 10.97 17.95 -12.39
N ALA A 208 11.67 18.95 -11.85
CA ALA A 208 11.32 19.52 -10.55
C ALA A 208 9.94 20.17 -10.58
N ARG A 209 9.61 20.89 -11.67
CA ARG A 209 8.28 21.51 -11.85
C ARG A 209 7.16 20.46 -11.90
N GLU A 210 7.32 19.43 -12.70
CA GLU A 210 6.31 18.36 -12.83
C GLU A 210 6.05 17.69 -11.49
N HIS A 211 7.10 17.34 -10.77
CA HIS A 211 7.00 16.77 -9.43
C HIS A 211 6.33 17.74 -8.43
N PHE A 212 6.77 18.99 -8.40
CA PHE A 212 6.22 20.02 -7.53
C PHE A 212 4.73 20.25 -7.77
N TYR A 213 4.32 20.43 -9.03
CA TYR A 213 2.91 20.64 -9.34
C TYR A 213 2.07 19.41 -9.05
N GLY A 214 2.60 18.21 -9.28
CA GLY A 214 1.92 16.97 -8.91
C GLY A 214 1.67 16.87 -7.40
N LEU A 215 2.63 17.25 -6.55
CA LEU A 215 2.41 17.32 -5.09
C LEU A 215 1.41 18.43 -4.71
N ARG A 216 1.45 19.58 -5.40
CA ARG A 216 0.51 20.68 -5.16
C ARG A 216 -0.93 20.34 -5.50
N GLU A 217 -1.19 19.39 -6.39
CA GLU A 217 -2.53 18.85 -6.61
C GLU A 217 -3.12 18.27 -5.32
N GLY A 218 -2.27 17.57 -4.54
CA GLY A 218 -2.65 17.02 -3.23
C GLY A 218 -2.59 18.02 -2.07
N LYS A 219 -1.60 18.95 -2.08
CA LYS A 219 -1.34 19.93 -1.01
C LYS A 219 -1.15 21.32 -1.61
N ALA A 220 -2.22 22.11 -1.66
CA ALA A 220 -2.24 23.39 -2.36
C ALA A 220 -1.26 24.45 -1.79
N ASP A 221 -0.96 24.39 -0.51
CA ASP A 221 -0.03 25.29 0.21
C ASP A 221 1.44 24.80 0.21
N PHE A 222 1.74 23.71 -0.52
CA PHE A 222 3.07 23.16 -0.62
C PHE A 222 4.05 24.11 -1.30
N VAL A 223 5.25 24.26 -0.71
CA VAL A 223 6.30 25.16 -1.19
C VAL A 223 7.45 24.35 -1.78
N GLY A 224 7.96 24.73 -2.94
CA GLY A 224 9.14 24.17 -3.57
C GLY A 224 10.27 25.19 -3.65
N VAL A 225 11.46 24.79 -3.18
CA VAL A 225 12.70 25.55 -3.38
C VAL A 225 13.59 24.76 -4.32
N ALA A 226 13.94 25.32 -5.47
CA ALA A 226 14.76 24.64 -6.47
C ALA A 226 16.08 25.39 -6.67
N ILE A 227 17.19 24.67 -6.57
CA ILE A 227 18.56 25.21 -6.76
C ILE A 227 19.23 24.35 -7.81
N PHE A 228 19.61 25.00 -8.91
CA PHE A 228 20.30 24.37 -10.04
C PHE A 228 21.53 25.18 -10.40
N ASP A 229 22.48 24.53 -11.01
CA ASP A 229 23.62 25.19 -11.60
C ASP A 229 23.19 26.19 -12.69
N ARG A 230 24.05 27.17 -12.96
CA ARG A 230 23.74 28.20 -13.95
C ARG A 230 23.46 27.58 -15.30
N LEU A 231 22.21 27.75 -15.78
CA LEU A 231 21.82 27.32 -17.11
C LEU A 231 22.55 28.18 -18.15
N GLU A 232 23.32 27.54 -19.05
CA GLU A 232 23.99 28.24 -20.16
C GLU A 232 23.00 28.77 -21.22
N ARG A 233 21.75 28.35 -21.17
CA ARG A 233 20.68 28.84 -22.05
C ARG A 233 19.87 29.92 -21.36
N LYS A 234 19.85 31.13 -21.96
CA LYS A 234 18.85 32.15 -21.66
C LYS A 234 17.47 31.53 -21.92
N LEU A 235 16.62 31.54 -20.91
CA LEU A 235 15.20 31.22 -21.03
C LEU A 235 14.52 32.22 -21.94
#